data_91d16877eaa083863597dc3079a9ab34
#
_entry.id   91d16877eaa083863597dc3079a9ab34
#
_cell.length_a   1.000
_cell.length_b   1.000
_cell.length_c   1.000
_cell.angle_alpha   90.00
_cell.angle_beta   90.00
_cell.angle_gamma   90.00
#
_symmetry.space_group_name_H-M   'P 1'
#
loop_
_entity.id
_entity.type
_entity.pdbx_description
1 polymer ?
#
loop_
_entity_poly.entity_id
_entity_poly.type
_entity_poly.pdbx_seq_one_letter_code
_entity_poly.pdbx_strand_id
1 'polypeptide(L)'
;MKKGEKMIVYSVLPRLFDNRCQTRKPGGDPMENGCGKMESFSPQALEMIRSLGTTHIWYIGMLEQATQTNYSDAGILPCHPEIVKGKAGSPYAVRDYYDVSPELATNIPNRMAEFHDLIERTHRAGMGVIMDFVPNHVAREYRSDVKPSGTKDLGEEDDPLVAFSPNNNFYYLPGKSLELDFGERSRTMMPYHEEPARATGNDRFSSHIDKEDWYETVKLNYGIDYLNGGSKHFDPLPDTWIRMRDILLFWASKGIDGFRCDMAEMVPVKFWEWAIPQIRERHSVLFIAEIYRPELYEGYLQAGFDYLYDKVGMYDCLRTVICGYGSASDISRVVRQTERFADNMLYFLENHDEQRIASDFFAEDARKALPAVTIAATIGRNPFMLYFAQELGERGMDAEGFSGKDGRTTIFDYWSLDKMQRRINDGRYDTTMLSEEERLLLQSYTRLLHDVCALPSVIQGNFYDLGYANQNNPYFRPNREFAFLRHTTDEILLVAANFAPHEAEIRVIIPEHAFQTMQIKDNAAFLLTDMLSGENSIGCLTQYAPYPLHLPAYGYALHRFRPL
;
A
#
# COMPACT_ATOMS: atom_id res chain seq x y z
N MET A 1 12.42 -8.48 11.25
CA MET A 1 11.38 -9.55 11.31
C MET A 1 11.82 -10.66 12.24
N LYS A 2 10.97 -11.10 13.15
CA LYS A 2 11.21 -12.36 13.85
C LYS A 2 11.15 -13.49 12.83
N LYS A 3 12.14 -14.35 12.82
CA LYS A 3 12.20 -15.49 11.89
C LYS A 3 10.96 -16.38 12.15
N GLY A 4 10.04 -16.48 11.18
CA GLY A 4 8.84 -17.31 11.29
C GLY A 4 7.51 -16.57 11.44
N GLU A 5 7.44 -15.29 11.10
CA GLU A 5 6.17 -14.54 11.02
C GLU A 5 5.91 -14.11 9.56
N LYS A 6 4.64 -14.16 9.13
CA LYS A 6 4.21 -13.57 7.87
C LYS A 6 4.14 -12.05 8.03
N MET A 7 4.68 -11.33 7.06
CA MET A 7 4.61 -9.87 7.07
C MET A 7 3.18 -9.39 6.75
N ILE A 8 2.57 -8.70 7.69
CA ILE A 8 1.29 -8.01 7.54
C ILE A 8 1.55 -6.51 7.73
N VAL A 9 1.34 -5.74 6.67
CA VAL A 9 1.53 -4.30 6.67
C VAL A 9 0.20 -3.60 6.87
N TYR A 10 0.10 -2.73 7.88
CA TYR A 10 -1.03 -1.82 8.04
C TYR A 10 -0.64 -0.47 7.46
N SER A 11 -1.18 -0.11 6.29
CA SER A 11 -0.93 1.20 5.68
C SER A 11 -1.95 2.22 6.17
N VAL A 12 -1.49 3.35 6.66
CA VAL A 12 -2.34 4.35 7.30
C VAL A 12 -1.92 5.77 6.92
N LEU A 13 -2.91 6.63 6.67
CA LEU A 13 -2.70 8.07 6.50
C LEU A 13 -2.92 8.76 7.87
N PRO A 14 -1.85 9.17 8.57
CA PRO A 14 -1.93 9.73 9.92
C PRO A 14 -2.87 10.93 10.03
N ARG A 15 -2.91 11.76 9.00
CA ARG A 15 -3.82 12.93 8.91
C ARG A 15 -5.28 12.57 9.18
N LEU A 16 -5.72 11.38 8.78
CA LEU A 16 -7.12 10.93 8.89
C LEU A 16 -7.36 9.96 10.04
N PHE A 17 -6.33 9.25 10.52
CA PHE A 17 -6.47 8.10 11.41
C PHE A 17 -7.25 8.39 12.69
N ASP A 18 -6.87 9.39 13.49
CA ASP A 18 -7.57 9.80 14.74
C ASP A 18 -8.03 11.26 14.62
N ASN A 19 -8.46 11.66 13.44
CA ASN A 19 -9.13 12.95 13.33
C ASN A 19 -10.55 12.84 13.87
N ARG A 20 -10.82 13.49 15.03
CA ARG A 20 -12.11 13.44 15.73
C ARG A 20 -13.05 14.59 15.37
N CYS A 21 -12.63 15.49 14.50
CA CYS A 21 -13.47 16.60 14.06
C CYS A 21 -14.60 16.08 13.17
N GLN A 22 -15.83 16.55 13.40
CA GLN A 22 -17.02 16.14 12.65
C GLN A 22 -17.52 17.22 11.69
N THR A 23 -16.82 18.34 11.57
CA THR A 23 -17.25 19.47 10.71
C THR A 23 -17.28 19.06 9.24
N ARG A 24 -16.25 18.42 8.73
CA ARG A 24 -16.17 17.86 7.36
C ARG A 24 -16.63 18.84 6.29
N LYS A 25 -16.09 20.05 6.34
CA LYS A 25 -16.34 21.06 5.33
C LYS A 25 -15.53 20.77 4.07
N PRO A 26 -16.14 20.65 2.88
CA PRO A 26 -15.39 20.49 1.64
C PRO A 26 -14.35 21.59 1.45
N GLY A 27 -13.07 21.20 1.25
CA GLY A 27 -11.94 22.13 1.14
C GLY A 27 -11.60 22.89 2.42
N GLY A 28 -12.10 22.45 3.59
CA GLY A 28 -11.81 23.06 4.89
C GLY A 28 -10.35 22.88 5.31
N ASP A 29 -9.86 23.82 6.12
CA ASP A 29 -8.50 23.79 6.67
C ASP A 29 -8.43 22.95 7.98
N PRO A 30 -7.24 22.75 8.59
CA PRO A 30 -7.12 21.98 9.82
C PRO A 30 -7.81 22.62 11.03
N MET A 31 -8.08 23.92 11.03
CA MET A 31 -8.84 24.58 12.11
C MET A 31 -10.33 24.25 12.00
N GLU A 32 -10.83 24.05 10.79
CA GLU A 32 -12.22 23.70 10.52
C GLU A 32 -12.47 22.19 10.61
N ASN A 33 -11.61 21.40 9.97
CA ASN A 33 -11.82 19.96 9.78
C ASN A 33 -10.99 19.06 10.71
N GLY A 34 -10.07 19.65 11.47
CA GLY A 34 -9.14 18.88 12.28
C GLY A 34 -8.07 18.17 11.45
N CYS A 35 -7.13 17.52 12.14
CA CYS A 35 -6.06 16.73 11.55
C CYS A 35 -5.55 15.73 12.58
N GLY A 36 -5.41 14.46 12.17
CA GLY A 36 -4.75 13.44 12.98
C GLY A 36 -3.28 13.77 13.22
N LYS A 37 -2.71 13.25 14.30
CA LYS A 37 -1.37 13.57 14.77
C LYS A 37 -0.52 12.33 14.98
N MET A 38 0.81 12.50 14.97
CA MET A 38 1.73 11.42 15.36
C MET A 38 1.47 10.93 16.78
N GLU A 39 1.05 11.81 17.68
CA GLU A 39 0.67 11.48 19.06
C GLU A 39 -0.56 10.57 19.14
N SER A 40 -1.45 10.60 18.13
CA SER A 40 -2.65 9.75 18.06
C SER A 40 -2.31 8.25 18.05
N PHE A 41 -1.11 7.88 17.61
CA PHE A 41 -0.61 6.51 17.68
C PHE A 41 -0.11 6.20 19.11
N SER A 42 -1.02 6.29 20.07
CA SER A 42 -0.78 5.94 21.48
C SER A 42 -0.48 4.43 21.62
N PRO A 43 0.05 3.98 22.78
CA PRO A 43 0.21 2.54 23.03
C PRO A 43 -1.08 1.73 22.81
N GLN A 44 -2.25 2.30 23.15
CA GLN A 44 -3.55 1.66 22.96
C GLN A 44 -3.92 1.58 21.47
N ALA A 45 -3.68 2.65 20.70
CA ALA A 45 -3.90 2.66 19.26
C ALA A 45 -3.01 1.62 18.56
N LEU A 46 -1.74 1.55 18.94
CA LEU A 46 -0.79 0.58 18.40
C LEU A 46 -1.15 -0.86 18.76
N GLU A 47 -1.65 -1.11 19.99
CA GLU A 47 -2.14 -2.43 20.36
C GLU A 47 -3.40 -2.82 19.58
N MET A 48 -4.30 -1.87 19.32
CA MET A 48 -5.47 -2.08 18.43
C MET A 48 -5.02 -2.54 17.04
N ILE A 49 -4.03 -1.85 16.44
CA ILE A 49 -3.49 -2.20 15.13
C ILE A 49 -2.79 -3.56 15.18
N ARG A 50 -1.98 -3.82 16.21
CA ARG A 50 -1.28 -5.08 16.37
C ARG A 50 -2.23 -6.27 16.54
N SER A 51 -3.37 -6.08 17.21
CA SER A 51 -4.38 -7.13 17.41
C SER A 51 -4.96 -7.69 16.11
N LEU A 52 -4.79 -6.98 14.97
CA LEU A 52 -5.09 -7.48 13.63
C LEU A 52 -4.02 -8.43 13.06
N GLY A 53 -2.97 -8.76 13.81
CA GLY A 53 -1.84 -9.54 13.31
C GLY A 53 -0.78 -8.71 12.57
N THR A 54 -0.85 -7.38 12.67
CA THR A 54 0.07 -6.44 12.01
C THR A 54 1.48 -6.59 12.55
N THR A 55 2.45 -6.65 11.62
CA THR A 55 3.90 -6.71 11.92
C THR A 55 4.62 -5.41 11.59
N HIS A 56 4.09 -4.62 10.65
CA HIS A 56 4.66 -3.34 10.23
C HIS A 56 3.55 -2.33 10.00
N ILE A 57 3.83 -1.07 10.32
CA ILE A 57 2.96 0.05 9.97
C ILE A 57 3.67 0.88 8.88
N TRP A 58 2.98 1.08 7.76
CA TRP A 58 3.38 2.06 6.77
C TRP A 58 2.62 3.36 7.03
N TYR A 59 3.34 4.36 7.53
CA TYR A 59 2.84 5.71 7.75
C TYR A 59 2.94 6.51 6.45
N ILE A 60 1.81 6.74 5.79
CA ILE A 60 1.72 7.48 4.53
C ILE A 60 1.80 8.98 4.80
N GLY A 61 2.60 9.70 4.00
CA GLY A 61 2.65 11.17 4.03
C GLY A 61 3.38 11.74 5.24
N MET A 62 4.46 11.09 5.69
CA MET A 62 5.29 11.59 6.78
C MET A 62 6.22 12.73 6.37
N LEU A 63 6.69 12.74 5.11
CA LEU A 63 7.55 13.81 4.60
C LEU A 63 6.81 15.13 4.49
N GLU A 64 7.51 16.25 4.68
CA GLU A 64 6.92 17.58 4.44
C GLU A 64 6.49 17.71 2.97
N GLN A 65 5.21 17.98 2.76
CA GLN A 65 4.58 18.09 1.45
C GLN A 65 4.19 19.53 1.14
N ALA A 66 3.99 19.83 -0.13
CA ALA A 66 3.39 21.10 -0.55
C ALA A 66 1.96 21.20 -0.06
N THR A 67 1.63 22.28 0.65
CA THR A 67 0.31 22.52 1.25
C THR A 67 -0.11 23.97 1.10
N GLN A 68 -1.43 24.22 1.07
CA GLN A 68 -2.00 25.56 1.15
C GLN A 68 -2.15 26.05 2.60
N THR A 69 -1.87 25.20 3.59
CA THR A 69 -1.97 25.55 5.01
C THR A 69 -0.77 26.40 5.41
N ASN A 70 -1.03 27.45 6.18
CA ASN A 70 0.01 28.38 6.62
C ASN A 70 0.60 27.94 7.95
N TYR A 71 1.90 27.67 7.96
CA TYR A 71 2.70 27.38 9.15
C TYR A 71 3.86 28.40 9.31
N SER A 72 3.65 29.66 8.87
CA SER A 72 4.68 30.72 8.89
C SER A 72 5.23 31.00 10.29
N ASP A 73 4.43 30.79 11.34
CA ASP A 73 4.87 30.90 12.73
C ASP A 73 5.98 29.88 13.08
N ALA A 74 6.07 28.79 12.33
CA ALA A 74 7.14 27.79 12.41
C ALA A 74 8.19 27.93 11.28
N GLY A 75 8.12 28.99 10.48
CA GLY A 75 9.03 29.25 9.37
C GLY A 75 8.63 28.57 8.05
N ILE A 76 7.52 27.83 8.00
CA ILE A 76 7.07 27.09 6.83
C ILE A 76 5.95 27.87 6.13
N LEU A 77 6.25 28.45 4.97
CA LEU A 77 5.29 29.22 4.19
C LEU A 77 4.38 28.28 3.37
N PRO A 78 3.09 28.66 3.15
CA PRO A 78 2.22 27.90 2.26
C PRO A 78 2.72 27.97 0.82
N CYS A 79 2.48 26.90 0.05
CA CYS A 79 2.73 26.88 -1.38
C CYS A 79 1.61 27.58 -2.15
N HIS A 80 1.91 27.96 -3.39
CA HIS A 80 0.95 28.65 -4.24
C HIS A 80 -0.26 27.75 -4.54
N PRO A 81 -1.52 28.21 -4.34
CA PRO A 81 -2.71 27.35 -4.44
C PRO A 81 -2.91 26.67 -5.81
N GLU A 82 -2.44 27.28 -6.90
CA GLU A 82 -2.58 26.69 -8.25
C GLU A 82 -1.69 25.47 -8.49
N ILE A 83 -0.71 25.21 -7.61
CA ILE A 83 0.19 24.05 -7.70
C ILE A 83 0.09 23.13 -6.48
N VAL A 84 -1.07 23.09 -5.84
CA VAL A 84 -1.36 22.20 -4.71
C VAL A 84 -2.71 21.54 -4.92
N LYS A 85 -2.76 20.21 -4.89
CA LYS A 85 -4.00 19.44 -4.96
C LYS A 85 -4.71 19.43 -3.60
N GLY A 86 -5.95 19.90 -3.55
CA GLY A 86 -6.70 19.99 -2.30
C GLY A 86 -6.13 21.05 -1.34
N LYS A 87 -6.63 21.07 -0.10
CA LYS A 87 -6.18 22.03 0.93
C LYS A 87 -4.91 21.56 1.63
N ALA A 88 -4.81 20.27 1.89
CA ALA A 88 -3.67 19.66 2.58
C ALA A 88 -2.48 19.38 1.65
N GLY A 89 -2.74 19.25 0.35
CA GLY A 89 -1.74 18.85 -0.63
C GLY A 89 -1.55 17.34 -0.75
N SER A 90 -0.86 16.92 -1.80
CA SER A 90 -0.51 15.52 -2.03
C SER A 90 0.65 15.11 -1.12
N PRO A 91 0.57 13.97 -0.42
CA PRO A 91 1.70 13.38 0.30
C PRO A 91 2.91 13.09 -0.60
N TYR A 92 2.68 12.99 -1.90
CA TYR A 92 3.68 12.68 -2.91
C TYR A 92 4.26 13.93 -3.60
N ALA A 93 3.75 15.11 -3.31
CA ALA A 93 4.39 16.36 -3.69
C ALA A 93 5.35 16.83 -2.56
N VAL A 94 6.46 16.12 -2.41
CA VAL A 94 7.43 16.37 -1.33
C VAL A 94 8.08 17.73 -1.50
N ARG A 95 7.95 18.58 -0.48
CA ARG A 95 8.52 19.92 -0.44
C ARG A 95 9.88 19.95 0.25
N ASP A 96 10.05 19.13 1.31
CA ASP A 96 11.31 18.95 2.02
C ASP A 96 11.56 17.47 2.31
N TYR A 97 12.66 16.94 1.77
CA TYR A 97 13.05 15.55 2.04
C TYR A 97 13.71 15.34 3.41
N TYR A 98 14.07 16.39 4.12
CA TYR A 98 14.77 16.28 5.39
C TYR A 98 13.88 16.56 6.59
N ASP A 99 12.59 16.80 6.34
CA ASP A 99 11.62 17.13 7.39
C ASP A 99 10.34 16.32 7.31
N VAL A 100 9.62 16.29 8.44
CA VAL A 100 8.29 15.67 8.55
C VAL A 100 7.20 16.73 8.41
N SER A 101 6.05 16.30 7.89
CA SER A 101 4.90 17.19 7.66
C SER A 101 4.48 17.90 8.94
N PRO A 102 4.44 19.26 8.98
CA PRO A 102 4.11 20.03 10.18
C PRO A 102 2.70 19.77 10.70
N GLU A 103 1.78 19.41 9.82
CA GLU A 103 0.39 19.13 10.17
C GLU A 103 0.24 17.92 11.10
N LEU A 104 1.18 16.96 11.04
CA LEU A 104 1.15 15.74 11.83
C LEU A 104 1.72 15.91 13.24
N ALA A 105 2.40 17.01 13.51
CA ALA A 105 2.95 17.31 14.83
C ALA A 105 1.94 18.02 15.74
N THR A 106 1.99 17.71 17.01
CA THR A 106 1.29 18.48 18.07
C THR A 106 2.05 19.78 18.37
N ASN A 107 3.38 19.70 18.38
CA ASN A 107 4.27 20.84 18.53
C ASN A 107 5.18 20.95 17.30
N ILE A 108 4.83 21.78 16.33
CA ILE A 108 5.51 21.90 15.05
C ILE A 108 7.03 22.10 15.17
N PRO A 109 7.57 22.98 16.04
CA PRO A 109 9.02 23.09 16.26
C PRO A 109 9.70 21.78 16.68
N ASN A 110 8.97 20.87 17.32
CA ASN A 110 9.49 19.59 17.80
C ASN A 110 9.12 18.40 16.89
N ARG A 111 8.58 18.64 15.70
CA ARG A 111 8.02 17.60 14.81
C ARG A 111 8.94 16.40 14.54
N MET A 112 10.24 16.63 14.38
CA MET A 112 11.21 15.56 14.19
C MET A 112 11.41 14.71 15.47
N ALA A 113 11.34 15.32 16.65
CA ALA A 113 11.37 14.58 17.91
C ALA A 113 10.08 13.75 18.09
N GLU A 114 8.91 14.31 17.76
CA GLU A 114 7.64 13.58 17.79
C GLU A 114 7.65 12.38 16.81
N PHE A 115 8.29 12.52 15.65
CA PHE A 115 8.46 11.42 14.71
C PHE A 115 9.37 10.33 15.27
N HIS A 116 10.48 10.70 15.90
CA HIS A 116 11.35 9.73 16.57
C HIS A 116 10.59 8.98 17.68
N ASP A 117 9.82 9.69 18.49
CA ASP A 117 8.95 9.10 19.51
C ASP A 117 7.90 8.15 18.91
N LEU A 118 7.36 8.46 17.73
CA LEU A 118 6.44 7.58 17.01
C LEU A 118 7.12 6.26 16.61
N ILE A 119 8.33 6.33 16.05
CA ILE A 119 9.13 5.15 15.71
C ILE A 119 9.35 4.28 16.95
N GLU A 120 9.83 4.88 18.04
CA GLU A 120 10.09 4.16 19.28
C GLU A 120 8.83 3.51 19.88
N ARG A 121 7.68 4.21 19.85
CA ARG A 121 6.40 3.65 20.33
C ARG A 121 5.97 2.46 19.49
N THR A 122 6.12 2.57 18.16
CA THR A 122 5.79 1.48 17.22
C THR A 122 6.67 0.26 17.46
N HIS A 123 7.97 0.45 17.64
CA HIS A 123 8.91 -0.61 17.99
C HIS A 123 8.59 -1.26 19.33
N ARG A 124 8.25 -0.46 20.37
CA ARG A 124 7.83 -0.98 21.68
C ARG A 124 6.55 -1.82 21.59
N ALA A 125 5.65 -1.49 20.65
CA ALA A 125 4.48 -2.31 20.34
C ALA A 125 4.81 -3.59 19.56
N GLY A 126 6.08 -3.80 19.17
CA GLY A 126 6.56 -4.98 18.45
C GLY A 126 6.30 -4.95 16.94
N MET A 127 6.13 -3.76 16.36
CA MET A 127 5.92 -3.56 14.94
C MET A 127 7.04 -2.72 14.32
N GLY A 128 7.38 -2.98 13.05
CA GLY A 128 8.31 -2.17 12.27
C GLY A 128 7.64 -0.95 11.64
N VAL A 129 8.45 0.02 11.25
CA VAL A 129 8.03 1.30 10.64
C VAL A 129 8.46 1.34 9.18
N ILE A 130 7.50 1.55 8.28
CA ILE A 130 7.73 1.81 6.86
C ILE A 130 7.31 3.24 6.55
N MET A 131 8.09 3.95 5.76
CA MET A 131 7.73 5.28 5.25
C MET A 131 7.88 5.35 3.74
N ASP A 132 7.21 6.33 3.12
CA ASP A 132 7.37 6.60 1.71
C ASP A 132 8.73 7.21 1.39
N PHE A 133 9.29 6.77 0.28
CA PHE A 133 10.36 7.45 -0.42
C PHE A 133 9.87 7.76 -1.84
N VAL A 134 9.82 9.04 -2.21
CA VAL A 134 9.29 9.52 -3.49
C VAL A 134 10.45 9.88 -4.43
N PRO A 135 10.98 8.93 -5.22
CA PRO A 135 12.22 9.18 -5.97
C PRO A 135 12.02 9.84 -7.32
N ASN A 136 10.80 9.77 -7.91
CA ASN A 136 10.57 10.17 -9.29
C ASN A 136 10.38 11.68 -9.47
N HIS A 137 9.84 12.36 -8.46
CA HIS A 137 9.42 13.76 -8.54
C HIS A 137 9.43 14.44 -7.18
N VAL A 138 9.31 15.76 -7.18
CA VAL A 138 9.17 16.60 -5.98
C VAL A 138 8.10 17.67 -6.22
N ALA A 139 7.72 18.40 -5.17
CA ALA A 139 6.85 19.58 -5.33
C ALA A 139 7.51 20.65 -6.22
N ARG A 140 6.70 21.43 -6.96
CA ARG A 140 7.22 22.54 -7.79
C ARG A 140 7.98 23.58 -6.96
N GLU A 141 7.51 23.88 -5.76
CA GLU A 141 8.19 24.76 -4.81
C GLU A 141 9.03 23.97 -3.79
N TYR A 142 9.82 22.96 -4.28
CA TYR A 142 10.74 22.21 -3.45
C TYR A 142 11.73 23.16 -2.76
N ARG A 143 11.84 23.04 -1.46
CA ARG A 143 12.80 23.78 -0.64
C ARG A 143 12.91 23.11 0.73
N SER A 144 14.11 22.84 1.17
CA SER A 144 14.37 22.34 2.52
C SER A 144 14.73 23.47 3.49
N ASP A 145 14.01 23.53 4.62
CA ASP A 145 14.26 24.49 5.69
C ASP A 145 15.21 23.92 6.78
N VAL A 146 15.39 22.60 6.85
CA VAL A 146 16.15 21.90 7.91
C VAL A 146 17.21 20.93 7.39
N LYS A 147 17.59 21.02 6.13
CA LYS A 147 18.60 20.15 5.51
C LYS A 147 19.92 20.15 6.29
N PRO A 148 20.68 19.04 6.30
CA PRO A 148 22.00 18.97 6.92
C PRO A 148 22.93 20.07 6.39
N SER A 149 23.81 20.58 7.26
CA SER A 149 24.78 21.62 6.88
C SER A 149 25.64 21.18 5.69
N GLY A 150 25.76 22.04 4.69
CA GLY A 150 26.50 21.75 3.45
C GLY A 150 25.69 21.03 2.37
N THR A 151 24.45 20.61 2.67
CA THR A 151 23.53 20.06 1.67
C THR A 151 22.87 21.18 0.87
N LYS A 152 22.82 21.05 -0.45
CA LYS A 152 22.11 21.97 -1.34
C LYS A 152 20.76 21.43 -1.70
N ASP A 153 19.82 22.31 -2.00
CA ASP A 153 18.50 21.91 -2.48
C ASP A 153 18.59 21.32 -3.89
N LEU A 154 17.64 20.44 -4.22
CA LEU A 154 17.47 19.97 -5.59
C LEU A 154 17.18 21.16 -6.49
N GLY A 155 17.91 21.25 -7.61
CA GLY A 155 17.80 22.36 -8.56
C GLY A 155 18.62 23.62 -8.22
N GLU A 156 19.23 23.71 -7.04
CA GLU A 156 20.01 24.90 -6.61
C GLU A 156 21.23 25.17 -7.52
N GLU A 157 21.81 24.12 -8.11
CA GLU A 157 22.96 24.20 -9.00
C GLU A 157 22.63 23.93 -10.46
N ASP A 158 21.35 23.79 -10.79
CA ASP A 158 20.91 23.50 -12.16
C ASP A 158 21.20 24.69 -13.11
N ASP A 159 21.49 24.37 -14.36
CA ASP A 159 21.46 25.33 -15.44
C ASP A 159 20.07 25.29 -16.14
N PRO A 160 19.19 26.27 -15.85
CA PRO A 160 17.84 26.29 -16.42
C PRO A 160 17.79 26.71 -17.89
N LEU A 161 18.92 27.11 -18.49
CA LEU A 161 18.99 27.51 -19.88
C LEU A 161 19.16 26.32 -20.84
N VAL A 162 19.41 25.12 -20.31
CA VAL A 162 19.50 23.89 -21.09
C VAL A 162 18.36 22.95 -20.74
N ALA A 163 17.76 22.31 -21.77
CA ALA A 163 16.64 21.41 -21.57
C ALA A 163 17.03 20.12 -20.80
N PHE A 164 18.25 19.64 -21.03
CA PHE A 164 18.84 18.50 -20.37
C PHE A 164 20.32 18.73 -20.10
N SER A 165 20.73 18.38 -18.89
CA SER A 165 22.13 18.16 -18.50
C SER A 165 22.17 17.03 -17.49
N PRO A 166 23.10 16.07 -17.55
CA PRO A 166 23.21 15.00 -16.55
C PRO A 166 23.39 15.50 -15.11
N ASN A 167 23.90 16.72 -14.94
CA ASN A 167 24.15 17.34 -13.65
C ASN A 167 22.96 18.14 -13.11
N ASN A 168 21.97 18.45 -13.95
CA ASN A 168 20.74 19.09 -13.49
C ASN A 168 19.84 18.09 -12.76
N ASN A 169 19.20 18.54 -11.68
CA ASN A 169 18.23 17.73 -10.96
C ASN A 169 16.87 17.69 -11.65
N PHE A 170 16.57 18.67 -12.51
CA PHE A 170 15.29 18.79 -13.24
C PHE A 170 15.48 18.85 -14.75
N TYR A 171 14.38 18.63 -15.47
CA TYR A 171 14.28 18.89 -16.90
C TYR A 171 13.60 20.22 -17.12
N TYR A 172 14.25 21.11 -17.89
CA TYR A 172 13.75 22.45 -18.19
C TYR A 172 13.18 22.55 -19.59
N LEU A 173 12.36 23.57 -19.82
CA LEU A 173 11.81 23.95 -21.13
C LEU A 173 12.24 25.39 -21.44
N PRO A 174 13.48 25.62 -21.86
CA PRO A 174 14.05 26.97 -22.01
C PRO A 174 13.20 27.85 -22.91
N GLY A 175 12.97 29.10 -22.45
CA GLY A 175 12.18 30.10 -23.20
C GLY A 175 10.67 29.84 -23.20
N LYS A 176 10.17 28.95 -22.35
CA LYS A 176 8.73 28.69 -22.16
C LYS A 176 8.33 28.91 -20.72
N SER A 177 7.26 29.66 -20.51
CA SER A 177 6.61 29.78 -19.21
C SER A 177 5.60 28.67 -19.02
N LEU A 178 5.40 28.24 -17.76
CA LEU A 178 4.38 27.24 -17.41
C LEU A 178 2.97 27.82 -17.63
N GLU A 179 2.14 27.06 -18.31
CA GLU A 179 0.73 27.36 -18.54
C GLU A 179 -0.13 26.27 -17.90
N LEU A 180 -0.90 26.64 -16.85
CA LEU A 180 -1.82 25.76 -16.15
C LEU A 180 -3.22 25.88 -16.75
N ASP A 181 -3.71 24.82 -17.42
CA ASP A 181 -5.07 24.76 -17.99
C ASP A 181 -6.01 23.98 -17.07
N PHE A 182 -6.70 24.70 -16.19
CA PHE A 182 -7.71 24.15 -15.30
C PHE A 182 -9.15 24.41 -15.75
N GLY A 183 -9.34 24.87 -16.99
CA GLY A 183 -10.64 25.25 -17.53
C GLY A 183 -11.23 26.47 -16.80
N GLU A 184 -12.53 26.39 -16.43
CA GLU A 184 -13.22 27.49 -15.75
C GLU A 184 -12.89 27.64 -14.26
N ARG A 185 -11.91 26.90 -13.72
CA ARG A 185 -11.50 27.07 -12.32
C ARG A 185 -11.01 28.51 -12.08
N SER A 186 -11.50 29.08 -10.98
CA SER A 186 -11.15 30.40 -10.46
C SER A 186 -9.63 30.59 -10.48
N ARG A 187 -9.14 31.45 -11.36
CA ARG A 187 -7.75 31.93 -11.31
C ARG A 187 -7.57 32.74 -10.03
N THR A 188 -6.48 32.51 -9.33
CA THR A 188 -6.09 33.38 -8.22
C THR A 188 -5.83 34.79 -8.73
N MET A 189 -5.89 35.80 -7.86
CA MET A 189 -5.60 37.18 -8.23
C MET A 189 -4.14 37.37 -8.69
N MET A 190 -3.24 36.47 -8.29
CA MET A 190 -1.85 36.38 -8.77
C MET A 190 -1.62 34.95 -9.27
N PRO A 191 -1.57 34.73 -10.60
CA PRO A 191 -1.28 33.41 -11.16
C PRO A 191 0.11 32.92 -10.78
N TYR A 192 0.25 31.59 -10.62
CA TYR A 192 1.55 30.97 -10.43
C TYR A 192 2.43 31.22 -11.67
N HIS A 193 3.69 31.57 -11.45
CA HIS A 193 4.64 31.84 -12.50
C HIS A 193 5.88 30.96 -12.34
N GLU A 194 6.21 30.22 -13.41
CA GLU A 194 7.42 29.40 -13.51
C GLU A 194 8.03 29.58 -14.90
N GLU A 195 9.22 30.14 -14.96
CA GLU A 195 9.98 30.35 -16.21
C GLU A 195 11.48 30.16 -15.95
N PRO A 196 12.14 29.23 -16.68
CA PRO A 196 11.54 28.29 -17.62
C PRO A 196 10.67 27.25 -16.94
N ALA A 197 9.63 26.77 -17.63
CA ALA A 197 8.81 25.68 -17.15
C ALA A 197 9.65 24.40 -16.99
N ARG A 198 9.24 23.53 -16.05
CA ARG A 198 9.87 22.22 -15.79
C ARG A 198 8.91 21.09 -16.14
N ALA A 199 9.44 19.95 -16.57
CA ALA A 199 8.65 18.75 -16.82
C ALA A 199 7.93 18.29 -15.56
N THR A 200 6.69 17.78 -15.69
CA THR A 200 5.91 17.25 -14.56
C THR A 200 6.30 15.82 -14.18
N GLY A 201 5.99 15.40 -12.99
CA GLY A 201 6.32 14.07 -12.46
C GLY A 201 5.77 12.89 -13.28
N ASN A 202 4.68 13.07 -14.01
CA ASN A 202 4.08 12.08 -14.91
C ASN A 202 4.70 12.04 -16.30
N ASP A 203 5.97 12.42 -16.44
CA ASP A 203 6.72 12.45 -17.72
C ASP A 203 6.12 13.37 -18.79
N ARG A 204 5.43 14.45 -18.37
CA ARG A 204 4.90 15.46 -19.27
C ARG A 204 5.97 16.54 -19.53
N PHE A 205 6.66 16.44 -20.67
CA PHE A 205 7.68 17.39 -21.14
C PHE A 205 7.03 18.52 -21.96
N SER A 206 6.09 19.24 -21.34
CA SER A 206 5.33 20.34 -21.96
C SER A 206 5.20 21.50 -20.97
N SER A 207 5.21 22.75 -21.49
CA SER A 207 4.88 23.91 -20.68
C SER A 207 3.37 24.08 -20.48
N HIS A 208 2.56 23.44 -21.33
CA HIS A 208 1.10 23.43 -21.20
C HIS A 208 0.67 22.12 -20.53
N ILE A 209 0.14 22.21 -19.33
CA ILE A 209 -0.30 21.09 -18.49
C ILE A 209 -1.72 21.32 -17.98
N ASP A 210 -2.48 20.25 -17.85
CA ASP A 210 -3.89 20.28 -17.43
C ASP A 210 -4.11 19.69 -16.03
N LYS A 211 -5.35 19.65 -15.59
CA LYS A 211 -5.74 19.17 -14.24
C LYS A 211 -5.53 17.66 -14.05
N GLU A 212 -5.42 16.88 -15.11
CA GLU A 212 -5.20 15.43 -15.05
C GLU A 212 -3.70 15.10 -14.96
N ASP A 213 -2.82 16.06 -15.30
CA ASP A 213 -1.39 15.94 -15.09
C ASP A 213 -1.04 16.03 -13.59
N TRP A 214 0.17 15.62 -13.23
CA TRP A 214 0.70 15.82 -11.88
C TRP A 214 1.25 17.24 -11.73
N TYR A 215 0.39 18.22 -11.99
CA TYR A 215 0.74 19.64 -12.14
C TYR A 215 1.43 20.24 -10.90
N GLU A 216 1.24 19.66 -9.74
CA GLU A 216 1.86 20.06 -8.47
C GLU A 216 3.32 19.60 -8.35
N THR A 217 3.81 18.76 -9.28
CA THR A 217 5.13 18.13 -9.20
C THR A 217 6.06 18.49 -10.34
N VAL A 218 7.36 18.31 -10.14
CA VAL A 218 8.40 18.37 -11.16
C VAL A 218 9.19 17.07 -11.19
N LYS A 219 9.52 16.61 -12.41
CA LYS A 219 10.28 15.37 -12.64
C LYS A 219 11.73 15.51 -12.22
N LEU A 220 12.25 14.52 -11.50
CA LEU A 220 13.68 14.41 -11.19
C LEU A 220 14.45 13.79 -12.36
N ASN A 221 15.64 14.33 -12.61
CA ASN A 221 16.51 13.91 -13.69
C ASN A 221 17.57 12.93 -13.16
N TYR A 222 17.45 11.69 -13.56
CA TYR A 222 18.43 10.62 -13.24
C TYR A 222 19.46 10.39 -14.36
N GLY A 223 19.70 11.37 -15.21
CA GLY A 223 20.68 11.26 -16.30
C GLY A 223 20.14 10.52 -17.52
N ILE A 224 18.84 10.57 -17.79
CA ILE A 224 18.22 10.06 -19.02
C ILE A 224 17.75 11.25 -19.85
N ASP A 225 18.25 11.39 -21.08
CA ASP A 225 17.82 12.43 -22.01
C ASP A 225 16.56 11.97 -22.77
N TYR A 226 15.39 12.13 -22.16
CA TYR A 226 14.11 11.77 -22.76
C TYR A 226 13.77 12.59 -24.00
N LEU A 227 14.34 13.79 -24.13
CA LEU A 227 14.09 14.68 -25.27
C LEU A 227 14.87 14.27 -26.53
N ASN A 228 15.96 13.51 -26.35
CA ASN A 228 16.81 13.03 -27.43
C ASN A 228 16.95 11.51 -27.45
N GLY A 229 15.82 10.81 -27.47
CA GLY A 229 15.75 9.37 -27.67
C GLY A 229 16.09 8.51 -26.45
N GLY A 230 16.11 9.07 -25.23
CA GLY A 230 16.30 8.32 -24.00
C GLY A 230 17.74 7.86 -23.76
N SER A 231 18.74 8.58 -24.27
CA SER A 231 20.14 8.27 -24.05
C SER A 231 20.49 8.37 -22.56
N LYS A 232 21.34 7.44 -22.08
CA LYS A 232 21.70 7.30 -20.66
C LYS A 232 23.06 7.90 -20.41
N HIS A 233 23.13 8.77 -19.41
CA HIS A 233 24.33 9.51 -19.01
C HIS A 233 24.60 9.25 -17.51
N PHE A 234 25.18 8.09 -17.19
CA PHE A 234 25.42 7.63 -15.81
C PHE A 234 26.90 7.68 -15.41
N ASP A 235 27.78 8.14 -16.29
CA ASP A 235 29.20 8.35 -16.05
C ASP A 235 29.64 9.71 -16.62
N PRO A 236 30.01 10.69 -15.76
CA PRO A 236 29.98 10.62 -14.28
C PRO A 236 28.56 10.43 -13.72
N LEU A 237 28.46 9.96 -12.46
CA LEU A 237 27.19 9.79 -11.79
C LEU A 237 26.40 11.10 -11.75
N PRO A 238 25.09 11.08 -12.12
CA PRO A 238 24.23 12.25 -11.99
C PRO A 238 24.15 12.74 -10.54
N ASP A 239 24.12 14.05 -10.32
CA ASP A 239 24.01 14.65 -8.98
C ASP A 239 22.77 14.15 -8.22
N THR A 240 21.64 13.98 -8.92
CA THR A 240 20.40 13.43 -8.34
C THR A 240 20.60 12.07 -7.66
N TRP A 241 21.47 11.19 -8.22
CA TRP A 241 21.72 9.89 -7.59
C TRP A 241 22.35 10.05 -6.20
N ILE A 242 23.33 10.93 -6.09
CA ILE A 242 24.05 11.18 -4.83
C ILE A 242 23.09 11.75 -3.80
N ARG A 243 22.28 12.75 -4.17
CA ARG A 243 21.32 13.39 -3.27
C ARG A 243 20.25 12.41 -2.80
N MET A 244 19.66 11.63 -3.71
CA MET A 244 18.61 10.67 -3.36
C MET A 244 19.13 9.52 -2.49
N ARG A 245 20.37 9.05 -2.70
CA ARG A 245 21.03 8.12 -1.78
C ARG A 245 21.21 8.74 -0.39
N ASP A 246 21.64 9.99 -0.31
CA ASP A 246 21.91 10.67 0.96
C ASP A 246 20.60 10.90 1.75
N ILE A 247 19.50 11.17 1.06
CA ILE A 247 18.14 11.23 1.64
C ILE A 247 17.77 9.86 2.22
N LEU A 248 17.97 8.77 1.47
CA LEU A 248 17.69 7.40 1.96
C LEU A 248 18.54 7.09 3.21
N LEU A 249 19.83 7.44 3.20
CA LEU A 249 20.71 7.26 4.37
C LEU A 249 20.27 8.10 5.57
N PHE A 250 19.82 9.34 5.34
CA PHE A 250 19.30 10.20 6.40
C PHE A 250 18.11 9.55 7.11
N TRP A 251 17.10 9.08 6.38
CA TRP A 251 15.92 8.47 6.98
C TRP A 251 16.21 7.09 7.57
N ALA A 252 17.03 6.27 6.91
CA ALA A 252 17.47 4.99 7.48
C ALA A 252 18.16 5.18 8.83
N SER A 253 18.93 6.27 9.01
CA SER A 253 19.58 6.61 10.28
C SER A 253 18.62 6.99 11.41
N LYS A 254 17.36 7.31 11.09
CA LYS A 254 16.33 7.64 12.08
C LYS A 254 15.68 6.42 12.74
N GLY A 255 16.01 5.21 12.26
CA GLY A 255 15.52 3.96 12.85
C GLY A 255 14.25 3.41 12.21
N ILE A 256 13.89 3.84 10.99
CA ILE A 256 12.82 3.19 10.22
C ILE A 256 13.28 1.81 9.75
N ASP A 257 12.33 0.89 9.52
CA ASP A 257 12.60 -0.49 9.13
C ASP A 257 12.45 -0.73 7.62
N GLY A 258 11.84 0.19 6.89
CA GLY A 258 11.68 0.04 5.45
C GLY A 258 11.20 1.28 4.72
N PHE A 259 11.41 1.27 3.41
CA PHE A 259 10.91 2.26 2.47
C PHE A 259 9.89 1.63 1.52
N ARG A 260 8.75 2.29 1.35
CA ARG A 260 7.90 2.11 0.17
C ARG A 260 8.32 3.14 -0.86
N CYS A 261 8.88 2.67 -1.96
CA CYS A 261 9.39 3.52 -3.03
C CYS A 261 8.30 3.81 -4.05
N ASP A 262 7.82 5.05 -4.03
CA ASP A 262 6.78 5.57 -4.91
C ASP A 262 7.24 5.52 -6.36
N MET A 263 6.37 5.04 -7.27
CA MET A 263 6.62 4.98 -8.71
C MET A 263 8.05 4.52 -9.06
N ALA A 264 8.55 3.49 -8.37
CA ALA A 264 9.93 3.02 -8.49
C ALA A 264 10.33 2.69 -9.94
N GLU A 265 9.37 2.24 -10.76
CA GLU A 265 9.60 1.90 -12.17
C GLU A 265 9.88 3.10 -13.08
N MET A 266 9.56 4.32 -12.64
CA MET A 266 9.88 5.56 -13.36
C MET A 266 11.30 6.06 -13.09
N VAL A 267 12.04 5.39 -12.20
CA VAL A 267 13.44 5.66 -11.87
C VAL A 267 14.31 4.54 -12.45
N PRO A 268 15.45 4.87 -13.08
CA PRO A 268 16.30 3.85 -13.71
C PRO A 268 16.70 2.75 -12.74
N VAL A 269 16.54 1.49 -13.13
CA VAL A 269 16.93 0.33 -12.29
C VAL A 269 18.42 0.41 -11.87
N LYS A 270 19.27 1.01 -12.69
CA LYS A 270 20.70 1.23 -12.38
C LYS A 270 20.95 2.12 -11.17
N PHE A 271 20.06 3.08 -10.90
CA PHE A 271 20.11 3.85 -9.66
C PHE A 271 19.91 2.94 -8.45
N TRP A 272 18.91 2.06 -8.48
CA TRP A 272 18.61 1.14 -7.39
C TRP A 272 19.71 0.12 -7.17
N GLU A 273 20.28 -0.45 -8.26
CA GLU A 273 21.45 -1.34 -8.20
C GLU A 273 22.65 -0.67 -7.51
N TRP A 274 22.80 0.64 -7.68
CA TRP A 274 23.89 1.41 -7.08
C TRP A 274 23.57 1.88 -5.65
N ALA A 275 22.33 2.32 -5.37
CA ALA A 275 21.99 2.95 -4.10
C ALA A 275 21.68 1.93 -3.00
N ILE A 276 20.86 0.91 -3.26
CA ILE A 276 20.38 -0.03 -2.23
C ILE A 276 21.53 -0.72 -1.48
N PRO A 277 22.59 -1.25 -2.14
CA PRO A 277 23.71 -1.85 -1.42
C PRO A 277 24.39 -0.89 -0.43
N GLN A 278 24.57 0.38 -0.81
CA GLN A 278 25.20 1.39 0.04
C GLN A 278 24.40 1.71 1.30
N ILE A 279 23.06 1.72 1.18
CA ILE A 279 22.20 1.89 2.34
C ILE A 279 22.30 0.66 3.25
N ARG A 280 22.26 -0.55 2.69
CA ARG A 280 22.32 -1.82 3.44
C ARG A 280 23.65 -2.12 4.09
N GLU A 281 24.75 -1.55 3.61
CA GLU A 281 26.04 -1.60 4.31
C GLU A 281 25.98 -0.95 5.70
N ARG A 282 25.07 0.00 5.92
CA ARG A 282 24.97 0.79 7.15
C ARG A 282 23.71 0.53 7.94
N HIS A 283 22.59 0.17 7.28
CA HIS A 283 21.28 0.06 7.88
C HIS A 283 20.55 -1.18 7.33
N SER A 284 19.90 -1.92 8.24
CA SER A 284 19.05 -3.06 7.86
C SER A 284 17.64 -2.57 7.57
N VAL A 285 17.36 -2.19 6.32
CA VAL A 285 16.06 -1.68 5.89
C VAL A 285 15.51 -2.47 4.72
N LEU A 286 14.18 -2.58 4.68
CA LEU A 286 13.41 -3.20 3.59
C LEU A 286 13.16 -2.17 2.47
N PHE A 287 13.07 -2.67 1.24
CA PHE A 287 12.67 -1.88 0.08
C PHE A 287 11.46 -2.52 -0.59
N ILE A 288 10.36 -1.78 -0.68
CA ILE A 288 9.12 -2.17 -1.36
C ILE A 288 8.95 -1.27 -2.57
N ALA A 289 8.89 -1.85 -3.79
CA ALA A 289 8.70 -1.07 -5.00
C ALA A 289 7.22 -1.00 -5.38
N GLU A 290 6.75 0.21 -5.65
CA GLU A 290 5.56 0.40 -6.47
C GLU A 290 5.95 0.23 -7.94
N ILE A 291 5.39 -0.80 -8.57
CA ILE A 291 5.73 -1.20 -9.93
C ILE A 291 4.52 -1.88 -10.59
N TYR A 292 4.18 -1.47 -11.81
CA TYR A 292 3.00 -1.92 -12.53
C TYR A 292 3.32 -2.71 -13.80
N ARG A 293 4.62 -2.82 -14.17
CA ARG A 293 5.09 -3.53 -15.36
C ARG A 293 5.77 -4.85 -14.99
N PRO A 294 5.08 -6.00 -15.17
CA PRO A 294 5.61 -7.33 -14.78
C PRO A 294 6.94 -7.70 -15.45
N GLU A 295 7.20 -7.19 -16.64
CA GLU A 295 8.48 -7.42 -17.36
C GLU A 295 9.68 -6.80 -16.65
N LEU A 296 9.47 -5.88 -15.70
CA LEU A 296 10.52 -5.24 -14.92
C LEU A 296 10.78 -5.93 -13.56
N TYR A 297 9.89 -6.80 -13.08
CA TYR A 297 9.96 -7.39 -11.74
C TYR A 297 11.34 -8.00 -11.43
N GLU A 298 11.87 -8.82 -12.36
CA GLU A 298 13.16 -9.47 -12.17
C GLU A 298 14.30 -8.47 -11.97
N GLY A 299 14.35 -7.40 -12.77
CA GLY A 299 15.39 -6.38 -12.69
C GLY A 299 15.36 -5.62 -11.37
N TYR A 300 14.18 -5.31 -10.84
CA TYR A 300 14.04 -4.59 -9.56
C TYR A 300 14.36 -5.50 -8.37
N LEU A 301 13.99 -6.77 -8.40
CA LEU A 301 14.41 -7.74 -7.38
C LEU A 301 15.95 -7.94 -7.40
N GLN A 302 16.56 -8.03 -8.59
CA GLN A 302 18.02 -8.11 -8.71
C GLN A 302 18.72 -6.84 -8.25
N ALA A 303 18.10 -5.66 -8.41
CA ALA A 303 18.60 -4.39 -7.89
C ALA A 303 18.56 -4.30 -6.36
N GLY A 304 17.82 -5.20 -5.70
CA GLY A 304 17.80 -5.33 -4.25
C GLY A 304 16.47 -4.99 -3.57
N PHE A 305 15.38 -4.82 -4.29
CA PHE A 305 14.06 -4.73 -3.66
C PHE A 305 13.67 -6.07 -3.02
N ASP A 306 13.08 -6.01 -1.83
CA ASP A 306 12.58 -7.17 -1.11
C ASP A 306 11.18 -7.58 -1.62
N TYR A 307 10.34 -6.57 -1.86
CA TYR A 307 8.95 -6.76 -2.28
C TYR A 307 8.53 -5.80 -3.39
N LEU A 308 7.60 -6.27 -4.20
CA LEU A 308 7.00 -5.54 -5.33
C LEU A 308 5.48 -5.55 -5.19
N TYR A 309 4.80 -4.47 -5.56
CA TYR A 309 3.34 -4.47 -5.68
C TYR A 309 2.86 -5.46 -6.74
N ASP A 310 1.87 -6.28 -6.40
CA ASP A 310 1.13 -7.08 -7.38
C ASP A 310 -0.22 -6.44 -7.71
N LYS A 311 -0.16 -5.27 -8.37
CA LYS A 311 -1.36 -4.54 -8.81
C LYS A 311 -1.99 -5.19 -10.04
N VAL A 312 -1.19 -5.39 -11.09
CA VAL A 312 -1.67 -5.87 -12.39
C VAL A 312 -1.86 -7.38 -12.46
N GLY A 313 -1.38 -8.14 -11.46
CA GLY A 313 -1.58 -9.57 -11.32
C GLY A 313 -2.74 -9.90 -10.39
N MET A 314 -2.44 -10.10 -9.10
CA MET A 314 -3.40 -10.59 -8.11
C MET A 314 -4.50 -9.57 -7.81
N TYR A 315 -4.16 -8.28 -7.62
CA TYR A 315 -5.16 -7.26 -7.32
C TYR A 315 -6.21 -7.15 -8.44
N ASP A 316 -5.80 -6.94 -9.70
CA ASP A 316 -6.73 -6.76 -10.83
C ASP A 316 -7.55 -8.03 -11.07
N CYS A 317 -6.94 -9.22 -10.92
CA CYS A 317 -7.65 -10.48 -11.02
C CYS A 317 -8.75 -10.59 -9.95
N LEU A 318 -8.40 -10.42 -8.67
CA LEU A 318 -9.36 -10.52 -7.58
C LEU A 318 -10.47 -9.46 -7.69
N ARG A 319 -10.12 -8.23 -8.07
CA ARG A 319 -11.09 -7.16 -8.31
C ARG A 319 -12.13 -7.55 -9.37
N THR A 320 -11.67 -8.08 -10.52
CA THR A 320 -12.60 -8.49 -11.59
C THR A 320 -13.49 -9.65 -11.17
N VAL A 321 -12.97 -10.61 -10.37
CA VAL A 321 -13.76 -11.73 -9.83
C VAL A 321 -14.81 -11.24 -8.82
N ILE A 322 -14.44 -10.37 -7.90
CA ILE A 322 -15.35 -9.76 -6.91
C ILE A 322 -16.49 -9.01 -7.61
N CYS A 323 -16.17 -8.19 -8.62
CA CYS A 323 -17.14 -7.43 -9.40
C CYS A 323 -17.98 -8.29 -10.37
N GLY A 324 -17.68 -9.59 -10.48
CA GLY A 324 -18.43 -10.52 -11.32
C GLY A 324 -18.05 -10.50 -12.81
N TYR A 325 -17.02 -9.77 -13.20
CA TYR A 325 -16.53 -9.69 -14.59
C TYR A 325 -15.47 -10.77 -14.91
N GLY A 326 -14.79 -11.30 -13.91
CA GLY A 326 -13.75 -12.32 -14.02
C GLY A 326 -14.22 -13.70 -13.57
N SER A 327 -13.38 -14.69 -13.80
CA SER A 327 -13.56 -16.06 -13.34
C SER A 327 -12.59 -16.37 -12.18
N ALA A 328 -13.06 -17.06 -11.15
CA ALA A 328 -12.19 -17.52 -10.06
C ALA A 328 -11.07 -18.44 -10.55
N SER A 329 -11.24 -19.13 -11.67
CA SER A 329 -10.17 -19.92 -12.31
C SER A 329 -8.99 -19.09 -12.83
N ASP A 330 -9.17 -17.76 -13.04
CA ASP A 330 -8.09 -16.87 -13.44
C ASP A 330 -7.03 -16.73 -12.36
N ILE A 331 -7.38 -16.95 -11.09
CA ILE A 331 -6.45 -16.90 -9.96
C ILE A 331 -5.31 -17.89 -10.15
N SER A 332 -5.62 -19.15 -10.57
CA SER A 332 -4.59 -20.15 -10.89
C SER A 332 -3.63 -19.69 -11.99
N ARG A 333 -4.13 -18.94 -12.98
CA ARG A 333 -3.30 -18.39 -14.06
C ARG A 333 -2.35 -17.33 -13.53
N VAL A 334 -2.83 -16.41 -12.71
CA VAL A 334 -2.01 -15.35 -12.12
C VAL A 334 -0.92 -15.93 -11.22
N VAL A 335 -1.27 -16.88 -10.36
CA VAL A 335 -0.29 -17.57 -9.49
C VAL A 335 0.84 -18.20 -10.31
N ARG A 336 0.51 -18.90 -11.41
CA ARG A 336 1.54 -19.48 -12.29
C ARG A 336 2.40 -18.44 -12.98
N GLN A 337 1.85 -17.29 -13.37
CA GLN A 337 2.60 -16.22 -14.03
C GLN A 337 3.64 -15.57 -13.10
N THR A 338 3.34 -15.50 -11.80
CA THR A 338 4.21 -14.87 -10.79
C THR A 338 4.96 -15.90 -9.93
N GLU A 339 4.87 -17.21 -10.22
CA GLU A 339 5.39 -18.30 -9.38
C GLU A 339 6.85 -18.09 -8.96
N ARG A 340 7.72 -17.67 -9.88
CA ARG A 340 9.15 -17.44 -9.61
C ARG A 340 9.42 -16.23 -8.69
N PHE A 341 8.43 -15.36 -8.49
CA PHE A 341 8.49 -14.18 -7.64
C PHE A 341 7.50 -14.25 -6.47
N ALA A 342 6.82 -15.38 -6.29
CA ALA A 342 5.67 -15.50 -5.39
C ALA A 342 5.92 -14.95 -3.97
N ASP A 343 7.09 -15.22 -3.41
CA ASP A 343 7.45 -14.79 -2.06
C ASP A 343 7.78 -13.28 -1.97
N ASN A 344 8.01 -12.62 -3.11
CA ASN A 344 8.36 -11.20 -3.19
C ASN A 344 7.18 -10.29 -3.56
N MET A 345 6.00 -10.83 -3.87
CA MET A 345 4.85 -10.05 -4.27
C MET A 345 4.07 -9.54 -3.06
N LEU A 346 3.91 -8.23 -2.90
CA LEU A 346 3.06 -7.63 -1.88
C LEU A 346 1.61 -7.64 -2.38
N TYR A 347 0.74 -8.44 -1.74
CA TYR A 347 -0.68 -8.51 -2.07
C TYR A 347 -1.50 -7.53 -1.23
N PHE A 348 -2.51 -6.95 -1.85
CA PHE A 348 -3.47 -6.03 -1.23
C PHE A 348 -4.78 -6.00 -2.01
N LEU A 349 -5.83 -5.43 -1.43
CA LEU A 349 -7.11 -5.18 -2.10
C LEU A 349 -7.56 -3.72 -2.00
N GLU A 350 -6.97 -2.94 -1.11
CA GLU A 350 -7.11 -1.49 -1.01
C GLU A 350 -5.75 -0.86 -0.74
N ASN A 351 -5.57 0.35 -1.24
CA ASN A 351 -4.53 1.28 -0.86
C ASN A 351 -5.06 2.73 -1.01
N HIS A 352 -4.18 3.71 -0.89
CA HIS A 352 -4.56 5.12 -0.99
C HIS A 352 -4.86 5.60 -2.42
N ASP A 353 -4.47 4.84 -3.45
CA ASP A 353 -4.71 5.15 -4.88
C ASP A 353 -5.90 4.39 -5.46
N GLU A 354 -6.26 3.25 -4.86
CA GLU A 354 -7.33 2.41 -5.35
C GLU A 354 -8.66 2.70 -4.65
N GLN A 355 -9.75 2.40 -5.33
CA GLN A 355 -11.09 2.55 -4.79
C GLN A 355 -11.31 1.59 -3.62
N ARG A 356 -12.01 2.06 -2.59
CA ARG A 356 -12.44 1.23 -1.46
C ARG A 356 -13.37 0.11 -1.94
N ILE A 357 -13.22 -1.07 -1.38
CA ILE A 357 -14.04 -2.25 -1.72
C ILE A 357 -15.54 -1.94 -1.55
N ALA A 358 -15.89 -1.26 -0.47
CA ALA A 358 -17.29 -0.92 -0.16
C ALA A 358 -17.84 0.27 -0.94
N SER A 359 -17.06 0.90 -1.83
CA SER A 359 -17.52 2.00 -2.68
C SER A 359 -18.47 1.53 -3.77
N ASP A 360 -19.25 2.47 -4.30
CA ASP A 360 -20.13 2.26 -5.45
C ASP A 360 -19.34 1.96 -6.75
N PHE A 361 -18.03 2.17 -6.74
CA PHE A 361 -17.11 1.98 -7.87
C PHE A 361 -16.35 0.66 -7.83
N PHE A 362 -16.54 -0.16 -6.78
CA PHE A 362 -15.89 -1.46 -6.68
C PHE A 362 -16.94 -2.56 -6.39
N ALA A 363 -17.22 -2.89 -5.13
CA ALA A 363 -18.10 -4.01 -4.78
C ALA A 363 -19.37 -3.60 -4.03
N GLU A 364 -19.51 -2.33 -3.64
CA GLU A 364 -20.63 -1.76 -2.86
C GLU A 364 -20.76 -2.33 -1.43
N ASP A 365 -20.28 -3.53 -1.19
CA ASP A 365 -20.30 -4.23 0.10
C ASP A 365 -18.93 -4.86 0.38
N ALA A 366 -18.32 -4.46 1.49
CA ALA A 366 -16.99 -4.95 1.89
C ALA A 366 -16.93 -6.47 2.11
N ARG A 367 -18.07 -7.11 2.46
CA ARG A 367 -18.15 -8.56 2.69
C ARG A 367 -17.93 -9.37 1.42
N LYS A 368 -18.28 -8.82 0.25
CA LYS A 368 -18.07 -9.48 -1.05
C LYS A 368 -16.58 -9.78 -1.33
N ALA A 369 -15.67 -9.06 -0.68
CA ALA A 369 -14.24 -9.26 -0.85
C ALA A 369 -13.63 -10.25 0.15
N LEU A 370 -14.35 -10.74 1.15
CA LEU A 370 -13.80 -11.68 2.13
C LEU A 370 -13.17 -12.93 1.51
N PRO A 371 -13.75 -13.57 0.47
CA PRO A 371 -13.08 -14.66 -0.25
C PRO A 371 -11.72 -14.25 -0.83
N ALA A 372 -11.66 -13.06 -1.44
CA ALA A 372 -10.45 -12.53 -2.06
C ALA A 372 -9.38 -12.16 -1.04
N VAL A 373 -9.76 -11.52 0.07
CA VAL A 373 -8.84 -11.22 1.18
C VAL A 373 -8.25 -12.52 1.73
N THR A 374 -9.09 -13.55 1.91
CA THR A 374 -8.65 -14.87 2.40
C THR A 374 -7.63 -15.48 1.45
N ILE A 375 -7.87 -15.46 0.14
CA ILE A 375 -6.92 -15.94 -0.86
C ILE A 375 -5.64 -15.14 -0.79
N ALA A 376 -5.70 -13.81 -0.93
CA ALA A 376 -4.52 -12.95 -0.96
C ALA A 376 -3.65 -13.07 0.30
N ALA A 377 -4.27 -13.22 1.47
CA ALA A 377 -3.57 -13.36 2.74
C ALA A 377 -2.96 -14.75 2.97
N THR A 378 -3.49 -15.82 2.35
CA THR A 378 -3.09 -17.20 2.71
C THR A 378 -2.44 -17.99 1.57
N ILE A 379 -2.55 -17.53 0.32
CA ILE A 379 -2.07 -18.31 -0.85
C ILE A 379 -0.56 -18.48 -0.89
N GLY A 380 0.20 -17.56 -0.32
CA GLY A 380 1.66 -17.57 -0.31
C GLY A 380 2.28 -17.18 1.03
N ARG A 381 3.61 -17.21 1.07
CA ARG A 381 4.42 -16.70 2.20
C ARG A 381 4.61 -15.20 2.13
N ASN A 382 4.36 -14.62 0.97
CA ASN A 382 4.49 -13.21 0.63
C ASN A 382 3.73 -12.29 1.58
N PRO A 383 4.12 -11.02 1.72
CA PRO A 383 3.44 -10.06 2.56
C PRO A 383 2.02 -9.76 2.07
N PHE A 384 1.17 -9.38 3.01
CA PHE A 384 -0.16 -8.84 2.75
C PHE A 384 -0.28 -7.43 3.35
N MET A 385 -0.87 -6.50 2.61
CA MET A 385 -1.12 -5.14 3.08
C MET A 385 -2.61 -4.89 3.29
N LEU A 386 -2.93 -4.35 4.46
CA LEU A 386 -4.26 -3.88 4.85
C LEU A 386 -4.24 -2.35 4.90
N TYR A 387 -5.12 -1.71 4.14
CA TYR A 387 -5.30 -0.27 4.22
C TYR A 387 -6.24 0.09 5.36
N PHE A 388 -5.92 1.10 6.17
CA PHE A 388 -6.67 1.46 7.37
C PHE A 388 -8.16 1.67 7.09
N ALA A 389 -9.02 1.23 8.02
CA ALA A 389 -10.47 1.19 7.91
C ALA A 389 -11.05 0.23 6.84
N GLN A 390 -10.23 -0.52 6.08
CA GLN A 390 -10.69 -1.61 5.21
C GLN A 390 -11.39 -2.69 6.04
N GLU A 391 -10.85 -3.02 7.21
CA GLU A 391 -11.40 -3.96 8.18
C GLU A 391 -12.74 -3.53 8.80
N LEU A 392 -13.13 -2.27 8.57
CA LEU A 392 -14.41 -1.69 8.99
C LEU A 392 -15.36 -1.47 7.80
N GLY A 393 -14.88 -1.73 6.57
CA GLY A 393 -15.64 -1.52 5.35
C GLY A 393 -15.81 -0.05 4.99
N GLU A 394 -14.76 0.77 5.13
CA GLU A 394 -14.79 2.18 4.71
C GLU A 394 -15.16 2.30 3.22
N ARG A 395 -15.97 3.31 2.88
CA ARG A 395 -16.51 3.43 1.52
C ARG A 395 -15.77 4.42 0.63
N GLY A 396 -15.13 5.45 1.18
CA GLY A 396 -14.51 6.51 0.39
C GLY A 396 -15.51 7.22 -0.51
N MET A 397 -16.74 7.44 -0.03
CA MET A 397 -17.84 8.02 -0.80
C MET A 397 -18.23 9.42 -0.29
N ASP A 398 -17.35 10.06 0.45
CA ASP A 398 -17.54 11.41 0.94
C ASP A 398 -17.19 12.45 -0.14
N ALA A 399 -17.61 13.69 0.04
CA ALA A 399 -17.34 14.80 -0.86
C ALA A 399 -16.37 15.79 -0.19
N GLU A 400 -15.11 15.41 -0.08
CA GLU A 400 -14.09 16.10 0.73
C GLU A 400 -13.64 17.43 0.14
N GLY A 401 -13.68 17.57 -1.17
CA GLY A 401 -13.35 18.82 -1.84
C GLY A 401 -12.56 18.68 -3.14
N PHE A 402 -11.43 17.97 -3.13
CA PHE A 402 -10.59 17.87 -4.34
C PHE A 402 -11.03 16.77 -5.30
N SER A 403 -11.09 15.52 -4.83
CA SER A 403 -11.38 14.36 -5.70
C SER A 403 -12.86 14.15 -5.99
N GLY A 404 -13.74 14.68 -5.15
CA GLY A 404 -15.16 14.40 -5.22
C GLY A 404 -15.48 12.96 -4.79
N LYS A 405 -16.62 12.43 -5.25
CA LYS A 405 -17.05 11.06 -4.95
C LYS A 405 -16.53 10.09 -5.98
N ASP A 406 -15.33 9.60 -5.81
CA ASP A 406 -14.69 8.67 -6.74
C ASP A 406 -14.42 7.27 -6.15
N GLY A 407 -14.86 7.03 -4.91
CA GLY A 407 -14.67 5.76 -4.20
C GLY A 407 -13.33 5.61 -3.49
N ARG A 408 -12.53 6.67 -3.44
CA ARG A 408 -11.25 6.73 -2.72
C ARG A 408 -11.40 7.50 -1.43
N THR A 409 -10.60 7.16 -0.44
CA THR A 409 -10.40 8.03 0.72
C THR A 409 -9.41 9.11 0.31
N THR A 410 -9.77 10.39 0.50
CA THR A 410 -8.92 11.51 0.10
C THR A 410 -7.54 11.46 0.75
N ILE A 411 -6.52 11.76 -0.05
CA ILE A 411 -5.15 12.03 0.43
C ILE A 411 -4.79 13.52 0.31
N PHE A 412 -5.72 14.36 -0.18
CA PHE A 412 -5.49 15.77 -0.53
C PHE A 412 -6.15 16.76 0.43
N ASP A 413 -7.05 16.27 1.28
CA ASP A 413 -7.89 17.11 2.12
C ASP A 413 -7.75 16.76 3.60
N TYR A 414 -8.13 17.71 4.48
CA TYR A 414 -8.35 17.44 5.90
C TYR A 414 -9.75 16.88 6.07
N TRP A 415 -9.84 15.67 6.57
CA TRP A 415 -11.10 14.92 6.68
C TRP A 415 -11.09 13.98 7.88
N SER A 416 -12.23 13.40 8.20
CA SER A 416 -12.35 12.37 9.23
C SER A 416 -13.27 11.25 8.76
N LEU A 417 -13.00 10.02 9.19
CA LEU A 417 -13.74 8.83 8.80
C LEU A 417 -14.65 8.36 9.94
N ASP A 418 -15.97 8.29 9.69
CA ASP A 418 -16.94 7.89 10.71
C ASP A 418 -16.65 6.52 11.33
N LYS A 419 -16.24 5.56 10.50
CA LYS A 419 -15.96 4.21 10.96
C LYS A 419 -14.72 4.16 11.85
N MET A 420 -13.67 4.92 11.49
CA MET A 420 -12.49 5.07 12.35
C MET A 420 -12.82 5.78 13.66
N GLN A 421 -13.62 6.86 13.63
CA GLN A 421 -14.05 7.54 14.86
C GLN A 421 -14.79 6.58 15.80
N ARG A 422 -15.69 5.73 15.25
CA ARG A 422 -16.38 4.70 16.06
C ARG A 422 -15.43 3.66 16.63
N ARG A 423 -14.42 3.23 15.86
CA ARG A 423 -13.41 2.27 16.29
C ARG A 423 -12.49 2.83 17.36
N ILE A 424 -12.08 4.10 17.20
CA ILE A 424 -11.24 4.81 18.16
C ILE A 424 -12.00 5.12 19.46
N ASN A 425 -13.30 5.45 19.35
CA ASN A 425 -14.22 5.65 20.47
C ASN A 425 -13.61 6.53 21.58
N ASP A 426 -13.25 7.77 21.24
CA ASP A 426 -12.62 8.74 22.15
C ASP A 426 -11.37 8.23 22.88
N GLY A 427 -10.56 7.39 22.20
CA GLY A 427 -9.31 6.83 22.72
C GLY A 427 -9.48 5.57 23.55
N ARG A 428 -10.67 4.96 23.55
CA ARG A 428 -10.89 3.63 24.17
C ARG A 428 -10.46 2.48 23.29
N TYR A 429 -10.46 2.67 21.97
CA TYR A 429 -10.05 1.70 20.96
C TYR A 429 -10.78 0.35 21.08
N ASP A 430 -12.06 0.39 21.47
CA ASP A 430 -12.93 -0.77 21.62
C ASP A 430 -13.95 -0.90 20.47
N THR A 431 -14.83 -1.89 20.55
CA THR A 431 -15.83 -2.16 19.51
C THR A 431 -17.26 -1.73 19.89
N THR A 432 -17.43 -1.03 21.01
CA THR A 432 -18.77 -0.73 21.55
C THR A 432 -19.60 0.20 20.69
N MET A 433 -18.93 1.09 19.94
CA MET A 433 -19.58 2.05 19.03
C MET A 433 -19.72 1.51 17.59
N LEU A 434 -19.12 0.37 17.27
CA LEU A 434 -19.24 -0.23 15.95
C LEU A 434 -20.64 -0.84 15.74
N SER A 435 -21.15 -0.75 14.52
CA SER A 435 -22.35 -1.52 14.12
C SER A 435 -22.09 -3.01 14.16
N GLU A 436 -23.14 -3.82 14.09
CA GLU A 436 -23.02 -5.28 14.04
C GLU A 436 -22.23 -5.73 12.80
N GLU A 437 -22.50 -5.12 11.64
CA GLU A 437 -21.78 -5.43 10.40
C GLU A 437 -20.29 -5.10 10.48
N GLU A 438 -19.93 -3.93 11.05
CA GLU A 438 -18.55 -3.52 11.26
C GLU A 438 -17.82 -4.47 12.23
N ARG A 439 -18.50 -4.91 13.30
CA ARG A 439 -17.92 -5.89 14.25
C ARG A 439 -17.65 -7.24 13.59
N LEU A 440 -18.60 -7.76 12.83
CA LEU A 440 -18.46 -9.04 12.14
C LEU A 440 -17.36 -9.00 11.09
N LEU A 441 -17.27 -7.90 10.33
CA LEU A 441 -16.21 -7.70 9.36
C LEU A 441 -14.83 -7.63 10.05
N LEU A 442 -14.70 -6.82 11.08
CA LEU A 442 -13.48 -6.70 11.89
C LEU A 442 -13.05 -8.05 12.47
N GLN A 443 -13.99 -8.84 13.00
CA GLN A 443 -13.71 -10.18 13.51
C GLN A 443 -13.18 -11.12 12.43
N SER A 444 -13.74 -11.04 11.20
CA SER A 444 -13.28 -11.83 10.06
C SER A 444 -11.83 -11.48 9.69
N TYR A 445 -11.51 -10.19 9.59
CA TYR A 445 -10.13 -9.74 9.34
C TYR A 445 -9.18 -10.13 10.47
N THR A 446 -9.57 -9.92 11.73
CA THR A 446 -8.73 -10.28 12.88
C THR A 446 -8.43 -11.78 12.88
N ARG A 447 -9.45 -12.63 12.73
CA ARG A 447 -9.25 -14.08 12.68
C ARG A 447 -8.33 -14.50 11.54
N LEU A 448 -8.54 -13.93 10.36
CA LEU A 448 -7.73 -14.25 9.19
C LEU A 448 -6.27 -13.83 9.37
N LEU A 449 -6.04 -12.56 9.71
CA LEU A 449 -4.70 -11.99 9.70
C LEU A 449 -3.91 -12.36 10.97
N HIS A 450 -4.57 -12.41 12.14
CA HIS A 450 -3.91 -12.76 13.39
C HIS A 450 -3.76 -14.27 13.57
N ASP A 451 -4.86 -15.05 13.38
CA ASP A 451 -4.86 -16.48 13.74
C ASP A 451 -4.42 -17.36 12.56
N VAL A 452 -5.01 -17.15 11.36
CA VAL A 452 -4.75 -18.02 10.19
C VAL A 452 -3.40 -17.70 9.56
N CYS A 453 -3.04 -16.43 9.40
CA CYS A 453 -1.74 -16.06 8.85
C CYS A 453 -0.56 -16.42 9.77
N ALA A 454 -0.81 -16.75 11.04
CA ALA A 454 0.19 -17.26 11.97
C ALA A 454 0.43 -18.79 11.86
N LEU A 455 -0.38 -19.51 11.05
CA LEU A 455 -0.23 -20.95 10.89
C LEU A 455 1.07 -21.33 10.17
N PRO A 456 1.77 -22.39 10.61
CA PRO A 456 2.96 -22.89 9.90
C PRO A 456 2.73 -23.16 8.42
N SER A 457 1.56 -23.69 8.06
CA SER A 457 1.18 -23.94 6.67
C SER A 457 1.13 -22.67 5.82
N VAL A 458 0.78 -21.51 6.39
CA VAL A 458 0.77 -20.22 5.69
C VAL A 458 2.17 -19.60 5.68
N ILE A 459 2.85 -19.57 6.83
CA ILE A 459 4.14 -18.89 6.99
C ILE A 459 5.25 -19.54 6.17
N GLN A 460 5.32 -20.87 6.14
CA GLN A 460 6.43 -21.63 5.55
C GLN A 460 5.99 -22.79 4.66
N GLY A 461 4.68 -23.10 4.61
CA GLY A 461 4.15 -24.20 3.84
C GLY A 461 4.24 -23.97 2.33
N ASN A 462 4.08 -25.06 1.57
CA ASN A 462 3.99 -25.02 0.13
C ASN A 462 2.54 -24.82 -0.32
N PHE A 463 2.38 -24.20 -1.47
CA PHE A 463 1.09 -24.03 -2.14
C PHE A 463 0.80 -25.22 -3.06
N TYR A 464 -0.45 -25.66 -3.10
CA TYR A 464 -0.93 -26.65 -4.05
C TYR A 464 -2.28 -26.21 -4.62
N ASP A 465 -2.32 -25.96 -5.94
CA ASP A 465 -3.52 -25.55 -6.67
C ASP A 465 -4.48 -26.72 -6.87
N LEU A 466 -5.71 -26.61 -6.41
CA LEU A 466 -6.77 -27.60 -6.65
C LEU A 466 -7.67 -27.25 -7.84
N GLY A 467 -7.48 -26.07 -8.46
CA GLY A 467 -8.32 -25.60 -9.55
C GLY A 467 -8.36 -26.55 -10.75
N TYR A 468 -7.21 -27.10 -11.16
CA TYR A 468 -7.13 -27.99 -12.30
C TYR A 468 -7.90 -29.31 -12.07
N ALA A 469 -7.89 -29.85 -10.86
CA ALA A 469 -8.58 -31.09 -10.50
C ALA A 469 -10.11 -30.91 -10.40
N ASN A 470 -10.56 -29.67 -10.17
CA ASN A 470 -11.95 -29.35 -9.98
C ASN A 470 -12.61 -28.68 -11.19
N GLN A 471 -11.91 -28.51 -12.31
CA GLN A 471 -12.45 -27.84 -13.49
C GLN A 471 -13.67 -28.52 -14.12
N ASN A 472 -13.73 -29.84 -14.07
CA ASN A 472 -14.85 -30.66 -14.58
C ASN A 472 -15.64 -31.33 -13.44
N ASN A 473 -15.47 -30.86 -12.20
CA ASN A 473 -16.18 -31.38 -11.05
C ASN A 473 -17.64 -30.85 -11.03
N PRO A 474 -18.67 -31.72 -11.10
CA PRO A 474 -20.07 -31.26 -11.14
C PRO A 474 -20.53 -30.57 -9.85
N TYR A 475 -19.78 -30.73 -8.75
CA TYR A 475 -20.07 -30.11 -7.44
C TYR A 475 -19.17 -28.90 -7.16
N PHE A 476 -18.52 -28.34 -8.19
CA PHE A 476 -17.63 -27.20 -8.06
C PHE A 476 -17.77 -26.28 -9.28
N ARG A 477 -17.93 -24.99 -9.06
CA ARG A 477 -18.10 -24.00 -10.12
C ARG A 477 -16.82 -23.17 -10.29
N PRO A 478 -15.90 -23.55 -11.18
CA PRO A 478 -14.60 -22.92 -11.30
C PRO A 478 -14.61 -21.42 -11.64
N ASN A 479 -15.74 -20.90 -12.14
CA ASN A 479 -15.90 -19.48 -12.41
C ASN A 479 -16.28 -18.67 -11.16
N ARG A 480 -16.73 -19.31 -10.07
CA ARG A 480 -17.16 -18.66 -8.84
C ARG A 480 -16.50 -19.23 -7.58
N GLU A 481 -15.91 -20.39 -7.67
CA GLU A 481 -15.29 -21.07 -6.54
C GLU A 481 -13.81 -21.31 -6.81
N PHE A 482 -12.99 -21.15 -5.78
CA PHE A 482 -11.56 -21.40 -5.84
C PHE A 482 -11.13 -22.18 -4.60
N ALA A 483 -10.28 -23.19 -4.77
CA ALA A 483 -9.75 -23.97 -3.66
C ALA A 483 -8.27 -24.30 -3.86
N PHE A 484 -7.54 -24.34 -2.75
CA PHE A 484 -6.12 -24.70 -2.73
C PHE A 484 -5.72 -25.26 -1.36
N LEU A 485 -4.53 -25.84 -1.32
CA LEU A 485 -3.92 -26.32 -0.08
C LEU A 485 -2.66 -25.51 0.23
N ARG A 486 -2.45 -25.29 1.52
CA ARG A 486 -1.15 -24.92 2.08
C ARG A 486 -0.68 -26.08 2.94
N HIS A 487 0.55 -26.53 2.82
CA HIS A 487 0.98 -27.70 3.58
C HIS A 487 2.43 -27.61 4.04
N THR A 488 2.65 -28.15 5.20
CA THR A 488 3.96 -28.56 5.75
C THR A 488 3.95 -30.06 5.98
N THR A 489 4.99 -30.62 6.58
CA THR A 489 5.00 -32.04 7.03
C THR A 489 3.97 -32.34 8.11
N ASP A 490 3.63 -31.34 8.94
CA ASP A 490 2.85 -31.51 10.18
C ASP A 490 1.46 -30.88 10.11
N GLU A 491 1.15 -30.20 9.01
CA GLU A 491 -0.10 -29.44 8.89
C GLU A 491 -0.52 -29.23 7.45
N ILE A 492 -1.82 -29.36 7.19
CA ILE A 492 -2.44 -29.00 5.93
C ILE A 492 -3.56 -28.00 6.22
N LEU A 493 -3.62 -26.91 5.47
CA LEU A 493 -4.73 -25.97 5.47
C LEU A 493 -5.41 -26.05 4.11
N LEU A 494 -6.68 -26.50 4.08
CA LEU A 494 -7.55 -26.40 2.92
C LEU A 494 -8.26 -25.06 2.98
N VAL A 495 -8.10 -24.27 1.95
CA VAL A 495 -8.78 -22.99 1.74
C VAL A 495 -9.74 -23.15 0.57
N ALA A 496 -11.00 -22.80 0.78
CA ALA A 496 -12.00 -22.74 -0.29
C ALA A 496 -12.77 -21.41 -0.21
N ALA A 497 -13.05 -20.81 -1.35
CA ALA A 497 -13.63 -19.48 -1.47
C ALA A 497 -14.83 -19.51 -2.45
N ASN A 498 -15.90 -18.77 -2.14
CA ASN A 498 -17.10 -18.63 -2.94
C ASN A 498 -17.37 -17.15 -3.27
N PHE A 499 -17.28 -16.79 -4.52
CA PHE A 499 -17.57 -15.44 -5.03
C PHE A 499 -19.01 -15.28 -5.53
N ALA A 500 -19.89 -16.27 -5.27
CA ALA A 500 -21.29 -16.19 -5.67
C ALA A 500 -22.16 -15.52 -4.59
N PRO A 501 -23.27 -14.87 -4.98
CA PRO A 501 -24.21 -14.21 -4.06
C PRO A 501 -25.13 -15.18 -3.31
N HIS A 502 -24.89 -16.47 -3.40
CA HIS A 502 -25.64 -17.53 -2.73
C HIS A 502 -24.68 -18.56 -2.13
N GLU A 503 -25.13 -19.21 -1.08
CA GLU A 503 -24.39 -20.31 -0.46
C GLU A 503 -24.19 -21.49 -1.43
N ALA A 504 -23.20 -22.29 -1.16
CA ALA A 504 -22.83 -23.44 -1.98
C ALA A 504 -22.42 -24.64 -1.13
N GLU A 505 -23.03 -25.79 -1.43
CA GLU A 505 -22.57 -27.09 -0.98
C GLU A 505 -21.61 -27.61 -2.04
N ILE A 506 -20.31 -27.49 -1.80
CA ILE A 506 -19.29 -27.93 -2.73
C ILE A 506 -18.65 -29.22 -2.30
N ARG A 507 -18.01 -29.91 -3.23
CA ARG A 507 -17.20 -31.09 -2.96
C ARG A 507 -15.88 -30.95 -3.71
N VAL A 508 -14.80 -30.78 -2.97
CA VAL A 508 -13.47 -30.51 -3.53
C VAL A 508 -12.72 -31.82 -3.78
N ILE A 509 -12.35 -32.07 -5.02
CA ILE A 509 -11.46 -33.18 -5.39
C ILE A 509 -10.03 -32.83 -4.98
N ILE A 510 -9.44 -33.68 -4.15
CA ILE A 510 -8.01 -33.66 -3.81
C ILE A 510 -7.36 -34.83 -4.57
N PRO A 511 -6.61 -34.58 -5.65
CA PRO A 511 -6.13 -35.63 -6.53
C PRO A 511 -4.98 -36.43 -5.91
N GLU A 512 -4.74 -37.64 -6.41
CA GLU A 512 -3.65 -38.54 -5.98
C GLU A 512 -2.29 -37.83 -5.93
N HIS A 513 -1.98 -37.01 -6.93
CA HIS A 513 -0.73 -36.23 -6.96
C HIS A 513 -0.60 -35.27 -5.77
N ALA A 514 -1.71 -34.72 -5.21
CA ALA A 514 -1.66 -33.91 -3.98
C ALA A 514 -1.20 -34.76 -2.78
N PHE A 515 -1.71 -35.98 -2.64
CA PHE A 515 -1.29 -36.91 -1.57
C PHE A 515 0.19 -37.26 -1.68
N GLN A 516 0.67 -37.51 -2.91
CA GLN A 516 2.09 -37.78 -3.18
C GLN A 516 2.96 -36.55 -2.82
N THR A 517 2.53 -35.34 -3.21
CA THR A 517 3.24 -34.08 -2.94
C THR A 517 3.31 -33.78 -1.45
N MET A 518 2.22 -33.98 -0.73
CA MET A 518 2.13 -33.77 0.72
C MET A 518 2.70 -34.93 1.55
N GLN A 519 3.06 -36.06 0.89
CA GLN A 519 3.55 -37.29 1.51
C GLN A 519 2.59 -37.85 2.59
N ILE A 520 1.28 -37.76 2.33
CA ILE A 520 0.24 -38.30 3.20
C ILE A 520 -0.35 -39.59 2.63
N LYS A 521 -0.78 -40.48 3.53
CA LYS A 521 -1.44 -41.73 3.12
C LYS A 521 -2.91 -41.45 2.83
N ASP A 522 -3.45 -42.14 1.84
CA ASP A 522 -4.89 -42.15 1.60
C ASP A 522 -5.65 -42.63 2.87
N ASN A 523 -6.79 -42.02 3.15
CA ASN A 523 -7.58 -42.26 4.35
C ASN A 523 -6.83 -42.04 5.69
N ALA A 524 -5.77 -41.26 5.71
CA ALA A 524 -5.12 -40.88 6.96
C ALA A 524 -6.09 -40.08 7.83
N ALA A 525 -6.09 -40.41 9.12
CA ALA A 525 -6.88 -39.68 10.10
C ALA A 525 -6.15 -38.42 10.60
N PHE A 526 -6.89 -37.34 10.69
CA PHE A 526 -6.40 -36.05 11.13
C PHE A 526 -7.28 -35.45 12.24
N LEU A 527 -6.66 -34.68 13.12
CA LEU A 527 -7.40 -33.69 13.89
C LEU A 527 -7.77 -32.56 12.92
N LEU A 528 -9.06 -32.45 12.60
CA LEU A 528 -9.63 -31.37 11.80
C LEU A 528 -10.05 -30.24 12.72
N THR A 529 -9.60 -29.02 12.43
CA THR A 529 -10.09 -27.79 13.05
C THR A 529 -10.73 -26.91 11.97
N ASP A 530 -11.99 -26.57 12.14
CA ASP A 530 -12.58 -25.46 11.38
C ASP A 530 -12.07 -24.14 11.98
N MET A 531 -11.29 -23.40 11.21
CA MET A 531 -10.67 -22.15 11.67
C MET A 531 -11.66 -21.00 11.84
N LEU A 532 -12.90 -21.13 11.34
CA LEU A 532 -13.94 -20.11 11.49
C LEU A 532 -14.77 -20.31 12.77
N SER A 533 -15.18 -21.53 13.07
CA SER A 533 -15.92 -21.85 14.31
C SER A 533 -15.00 -22.17 15.49
N GLY A 534 -13.78 -22.65 15.21
CA GLY A 534 -12.88 -23.20 16.22
C GLY A 534 -13.23 -24.65 16.62
N GLU A 535 -14.22 -25.27 15.99
CA GLU A 535 -14.64 -26.64 16.27
C GLU A 535 -13.57 -27.64 15.85
N ASN A 536 -13.40 -28.67 16.67
CA ASN A 536 -12.50 -29.77 16.41
C ASN A 536 -13.27 -31.07 16.19
N SER A 537 -12.84 -31.84 15.20
CA SER A 537 -13.37 -33.17 14.90
C SER A 537 -12.26 -34.10 14.39
N ILE A 538 -12.56 -35.36 14.21
CA ILE A 538 -11.68 -36.28 13.49
C ILE A 538 -12.16 -36.34 12.05
N GLY A 539 -11.28 -35.98 11.11
CA GLY A 539 -11.53 -36.05 9.68
C GLY A 539 -10.53 -36.96 8.97
N CYS A 540 -10.87 -37.35 7.76
CA CYS A 540 -9.91 -38.01 6.87
C CYS A 540 -9.90 -37.33 5.49
N LEU A 541 -8.75 -37.37 4.82
CA LEU A 541 -8.62 -36.97 3.42
C LEU A 541 -8.45 -38.25 2.60
N THR A 542 -9.16 -38.33 1.46
CA THR A 542 -9.06 -39.47 0.53
C THR A 542 -9.06 -39.00 -0.91
N GLN A 543 -8.28 -39.69 -1.75
CA GLN A 543 -8.24 -39.45 -3.19
C GLN A 543 -9.47 -40.02 -3.95
N TYR A 544 -10.29 -40.86 -3.30
CA TYR A 544 -11.42 -41.57 -3.92
C TYR A 544 -12.77 -40.91 -3.70
N ALA A 545 -12.87 -39.93 -2.81
CA ALA A 545 -14.10 -39.18 -2.56
C ALA A 545 -13.82 -37.68 -2.41
N PRO A 546 -14.57 -36.83 -3.11
CA PRO A 546 -14.40 -35.38 -2.96
C PRO A 546 -14.76 -34.91 -1.54
N TYR A 547 -13.97 -33.99 -1.00
CA TYR A 547 -14.13 -33.44 0.35
C TYR A 547 -15.31 -32.44 0.41
N PRO A 548 -16.35 -32.65 1.23
CA PRO A 548 -17.51 -31.79 1.29
C PRO A 548 -17.21 -30.51 2.10
N LEU A 549 -17.74 -29.36 1.62
CA LEU A 549 -17.66 -28.07 2.27
C LEU A 549 -18.96 -27.29 2.05
N HIS A 550 -19.39 -26.59 3.08
CA HIS A 550 -20.39 -25.55 2.99
C HIS A 550 -19.69 -24.19 2.89
N LEU A 551 -20.06 -23.38 1.88
CA LEU A 551 -19.53 -22.03 1.68
C LEU A 551 -20.69 -21.03 1.72
N PRO A 552 -20.68 -20.05 2.63
CA PRO A 552 -21.66 -18.96 2.60
C PRO A 552 -21.60 -18.15 1.30
N ALA A 553 -22.63 -17.35 1.03
CA ALA A 553 -22.61 -16.34 -0.01
C ALA A 553 -21.44 -15.37 0.23
N TYR A 554 -20.61 -15.14 -0.79
CA TYR A 554 -19.38 -14.35 -0.66
C TYR A 554 -18.52 -14.76 0.54
N GLY A 555 -18.46 -16.08 0.79
CA GLY A 555 -17.80 -16.64 1.96
C GLY A 555 -16.65 -17.57 1.61
N TYR A 556 -16.08 -18.17 2.65
CA TYR A 556 -14.93 -19.05 2.55
C TYR A 556 -14.97 -20.10 3.64
N ALA A 557 -14.16 -21.17 3.47
CA ALA A 557 -13.89 -22.18 4.49
C ALA A 557 -12.38 -22.34 4.66
N LEU A 558 -11.96 -22.60 5.90
CA LEU A 558 -10.58 -22.78 6.32
C LEU A 558 -10.50 -24.00 7.22
N HIS A 559 -10.15 -25.14 6.65
CA HIS A 559 -10.05 -26.40 7.37
C HIS A 559 -8.58 -26.78 7.57
N ARG A 560 -8.16 -26.85 8.83
CA ARG A 560 -6.82 -27.22 9.24
C ARG A 560 -6.77 -28.69 9.64
N PHE A 561 -5.88 -29.45 9.01
CA PHE A 561 -5.65 -30.86 9.30
C PHE A 561 -4.27 -31.03 9.93
N ARG A 562 -4.20 -31.69 11.09
CA ARG A 562 -2.96 -32.10 11.75
C ARG A 562 -2.97 -33.61 11.94
N PRO A 563 -1.87 -34.35 11.63
CA PRO A 563 -1.77 -35.77 11.90
C PRO A 563 -2.12 -36.09 13.36
N LEU A 564 -2.82 -37.23 13.57
CA LEU A 564 -3.14 -37.73 14.90
C LEU A 564 -1.93 -38.40 15.57
#